data_ee3e6fff6cad241db6284ad434439ec9
#
_entry.id   ee3e6fff6cad241db6284ad434439ec9
#
_cell.length_a   1.000
_cell.length_b   1.000
_cell.length_c   1.000
_cell.angle_alpha   90.00
_cell.angle_beta   90.00
_cell.angle_gamma   90.00
#
_symmetry.space_group_name_H-M   'P 1'
#
loop_
_entity.id
_entity.type
_entity.pdbx_description
1 polymer ?
#
loop_
_entity_poly.entity_id
_entity_poly.type
_entity_poly.pdbx_seq_one_letter_code
_entity_poly.pdbx_strand_id
1 'polypeptide(L)'
;NEGLDSFVFGTGRLLDDLIQYVYSGENCRLILMGDVAQLPPVMQTESPALNPEILRGYNLQVQEITLTQVVRQSENSGILFNATRLRDALRNETVEIFPKLKLKGFTDFRKVNGDELIEEISSAYSRDGIEETMIISRSNKRATLYNNGIRNRILYREEELSSGDRLMIAKNNYFWTADNKEMDFIANGEIIQVLRVRRTYELYGFRFADVSVRFQDYDLEMDVKILLDTLQTDAPALPKELNDKLFYTILEDYDDVPTKAGKMKKMKADPHYNVLQVKFAY
;
A
#
# COMPACT_ATOMS: atom_id res chain seq x y z
N ASN A 1 -22.09 2.32 13.10
CA ASN A 1 -20.99 3.32 13.27
C ASN A 1 -19.83 2.66 14.00
N GLU A 2 -19.31 1.58 13.44
CA GLU A 2 -18.15 0.91 13.99
C GLU A 2 -16.91 1.40 13.25
N GLY A 3 -16.10 2.13 14.02
CA GLY A 3 -15.01 2.96 13.58
C GLY A 3 -13.94 2.19 12.85
N LEU A 4 -13.57 2.75 11.72
CA LEU A 4 -12.20 2.73 11.27
C LEU A 4 -11.36 3.42 12.36
N ASP A 5 -10.81 2.64 13.30
CA ASP A 5 -9.71 3.09 14.15
C ASP A 5 -8.50 3.30 13.22
N SER A 6 -8.53 4.39 12.48
CA SER A 6 -7.34 4.93 11.86
C SER A 6 -6.38 5.30 12.98
N PHE A 7 -5.16 4.85 12.91
CA PHE A 7 -4.09 5.37 13.76
C PHE A 7 -4.12 6.89 13.67
N VAL A 8 -4.51 7.54 14.75
CA VAL A 8 -4.54 8.98 14.85
C VAL A 8 -3.10 9.42 15.07
N PHE A 9 -2.46 9.95 14.04
CA PHE A 9 -1.15 10.58 14.16
C PHE A 9 -1.34 12.02 14.68
N GLY A 10 -0.51 12.43 15.61
CA GLY A 10 -0.55 13.77 16.18
C GLY A 10 -1.89 14.06 16.87
N THR A 11 -2.50 15.19 16.55
CA THR A 11 -3.82 15.61 17.07
C THR A 11 -4.99 14.95 16.34
N GLY A 12 -4.73 14.15 15.30
CA GLY A 12 -5.75 13.63 14.39
C GLY A 12 -6.13 14.62 13.28
N ARG A 13 -5.49 15.77 13.23
CA ARG A 13 -5.66 16.83 12.25
C ARG A 13 -4.36 17.08 11.52
N LEU A 14 -3.95 16.14 10.68
CA LEU A 14 -2.63 16.13 10.05
C LEU A 14 -2.30 17.43 9.30
N LEU A 15 -3.27 18.03 8.60
CA LEU A 15 -3.05 19.29 7.90
C LEU A 15 -2.82 20.45 8.88
N ASP A 16 -3.57 20.51 9.97
CA ASP A 16 -3.39 21.53 11.03
C ASP A 16 -1.99 21.38 11.66
N ASP A 17 -1.61 20.16 12.02
CA ASP A 17 -0.31 19.86 12.62
C ASP A 17 0.84 20.23 11.67
N LEU A 18 0.71 19.93 10.37
CA LEU A 18 1.69 20.28 9.35
C LEU A 18 1.84 21.80 9.20
N ILE A 19 0.73 22.51 9.07
CA ILE A 19 0.73 23.98 8.93
C ILE A 19 1.34 24.63 10.18
N GLN A 20 0.93 24.19 11.36
CA GLN A 20 1.50 24.69 12.61
C GLN A 20 3.00 24.44 12.70
N TYR A 21 3.45 23.23 12.33
CA TYR A 21 4.89 22.88 12.34
C TYR A 21 5.68 23.76 11.39
N VAL A 22 5.25 23.89 10.12
CA VAL A 22 5.97 24.67 9.11
C VAL A 22 6.04 26.14 9.48
N TYR A 23 4.94 26.72 9.93
CA TYR A 23 4.87 28.17 10.23
C TYR A 23 5.28 28.52 11.66
N SER A 24 5.69 27.53 12.47
CA SER A 24 6.46 27.80 13.70
C SER A 24 7.92 28.18 13.43
N GLY A 25 8.41 27.89 12.24
CA GLY A 25 9.74 28.27 11.79
C GLY A 25 9.75 29.67 11.15
N GLU A 26 10.94 30.31 11.11
CA GLU A 26 11.12 31.62 10.48
C GLU A 26 11.29 31.47 8.96
N ASN A 27 10.64 32.34 8.18
CA ASN A 27 10.74 32.40 6.70
C ASN A 27 10.42 31.09 5.98
N CYS A 28 9.64 30.20 6.58
CA CYS A 28 9.21 28.95 5.98
C CYS A 28 8.09 29.16 4.96
N ARG A 29 8.09 28.34 3.92
CA ARG A 29 7.03 28.25 2.90
C ARG A 29 6.64 26.81 2.73
N LEU A 30 5.37 26.57 2.44
CA LEU A 30 4.80 25.25 2.19
C LEU A 30 4.36 25.16 0.72
N ILE A 31 4.76 24.08 0.04
CA ILE A 31 4.28 23.73 -1.29
C ILE A 31 3.49 22.43 -1.16
N LEU A 32 2.19 22.48 -1.44
CA LEU A 32 1.32 21.33 -1.47
C LEU A 32 1.08 20.93 -2.93
N MET A 33 1.40 19.70 -3.26
CA MET A 33 1.25 19.16 -4.62
C MET A 33 0.34 17.95 -4.60
N GLY A 34 -0.54 17.85 -5.58
CA GLY A 34 -1.43 16.72 -5.72
C GLY A 34 -2.26 16.77 -6.99
N ASP A 35 -3.11 15.79 -7.16
CA ASP A 35 -4.04 15.69 -8.31
C ASP A 35 -5.44 15.42 -7.77
N VAL A 36 -6.35 16.35 -8.00
CA VAL A 36 -7.76 16.27 -7.58
C VAL A 36 -8.53 15.14 -8.29
N ALA A 37 -7.99 14.57 -9.36
CA ALA A 37 -8.56 13.40 -10.04
C ALA A 37 -8.07 12.07 -9.43
N GLN A 38 -7.12 12.08 -8.50
CA GLN A 38 -6.72 10.91 -7.73
C GLN A 38 -7.68 10.67 -6.55
N LEU A 39 -7.59 9.48 -5.93
CA LEU A 39 -8.43 9.13 -4.81
C LEU A 39 -8.22 10.12 -3.65
N PRO A 40 -9.29 10.70 -3.11
CA PRO A 40 -9.21 11.59 -1.97
C PRO A 40 -8.87 10.81 -0.68
N PRO A 41 -8.56 11.52 0.42
CA PRO A 41 -8.44 10.88 1.72
C PRO A 41 -9.69 10.09 2.09
N VAL A 42 -9.52 9.03 2.90
CA VAL A 42 -10.63 8.15 3.30
C VAL A 42 -11.76 8.97 3.95
N MET A 43 -13.00 8.71 3.53
CA MET A 43 -14.23 9.42 3.98
C MET A 43 -14.32 10.89 3.56
N GLN A 44 -13.49 11.35 2.63
CA GLN A 44 -13.57 12.70 2.06
C GLN A 44 -13.86 12.66 0.56
N THR A 45 -14.45 13.71 0.03
CA THR A 45 -14.72 13.87 -1.40
C THR A 45 -13.56 14.54 -2.13
N GLU A 46 -12.76 15.32 -1.41
CA GLU A 46 -11.56 16.01 -1.91
C GLU A 46 -10.50 16.12 -0.81
N SER A 47 -9.27 16.39 -1.19
CA SER A 47 -8.19 16.64 -0.23
C SER A 47 -8.23 18.07 0.28
N PRO A 48 -8.40 18.32 1.60
CA PRO A 48 -8.33 19.65 2.17
C PRO A 48 -7.01 20.38 1.86
N ALA A 49 -5.92 19.63 1.70
CA ALA A 49 -4.61 20.19 1.39
C ALA A 49 -4.50 20.75 -0.04
N LEU A 50 -5.44 20.42 -0.93
CA LEU A 50 -5.51 20.93 -2.30
C LEU A 50 -6.63 21.94 -2.51
N ASN A 51 -7.37 22.29 -1.46
CA ASN A 51 -8.44 23.27 -1.54
C ASN A 51 -7.95 24.66 -1.11
N PRO A 52 -7.85 25.65 -2.01
CA PRO A 52 -7.33 26.97 -1.69
C PRO A 52 -8.15 27.74 -0.64
N GLU A 53 -9.48 27.53 -0.59
CA GLU A 53 -10.37 28.19 0.36
C GLU A 53 -10.08 27.68 1.80
N ILE A 54 -9.91 26.38 1.96
CA ILE A 54 -9.53 25.78 3.25
C ILE A 54 -8.19 26.33 3.72
N LEU A 55 -7.21 26.41 2.80
CA LEU A 55 -5.88 26.92 3.13
C LEU A 55 -5.88 28.42 3.47
N ARG A 56 -6.71 29.24 2.82
CA ARG A 56 -6.91 30.66 3.18
C ARG A 56 -7.53 30.82 4.57
N GLY A 57 -8.33 29.84 5.02
CA GLY A 57 -8.88 29.80 6.37
C GLY A 57 -7.82 29.78 7.50
N TYR A 58 -6.59 29.39 7.20
CA TYR A 58 -5.45 29.48 8.12
C TYR A 58 -4.75 30.85 8.09
N ASN A 59 -5.33 31.87 7.49
CA ASN A 59 -4.73 33.19 7.27
C ASN A 59 -3.44 33.16 6.41
N LEU A 60 -3.33 32.18 5.52
CA LEU A 60 -2.20 32.02 4.61
C LEU A 60 -2.44 32.75 3.29
N GLN A 61 -1.38 33.31 2.71
CA GLN A 61 -1.39 33.75 1.33
C GLN A 61 -1.21 32.53 0.41
N VAL A 62 -2.26 32.14 -0.30
CA VAL A 62 -2.29 30.96 -1.15
C VAL A 62 -2.19 31.35 -2.61
N GLN A 63 -1.20 30.81 -3.31
CA GLN A 63 -1.06 30.89 -4.74
C GLN A 63 -1.30 29.51 -5.34
N GLU A 64 -2.21 29.41 -6.30
CA GLU A 64 -2.56 28.17 -6.97
C GLU A 64 -1.97 28.16 -8.38
N ILE A 65 -1.39 27.01 -8.76
CA ILE A 65 -0.89 26.75 -10.11
C ILE A 65 -1.39 25.38 -10.56
N THR A 66 -2.06 25.32 -11.69
CA THR A 66 -2.53 24.06 -12.28
C THR A 66 -1.66 23.68 -13.49
N LEU A 67 -1.03 22.51 -13.43
CA LEU A 67 -0.30 21.94 -14.56
C LEU A 67 -1.28 21.18 -15.46
N THR A 68 -1.38 21.59 -16.74
CA THR A 68 -2.37 21.02 -17.67
C THR A 68 -1.76 20.15 -18.77
N GLN A 69 -0.45 20.28 -19.00
CA GLN A 69 0.23 19.52 -20.06
C GLN A 69 0.62 18.11 -19.57
N VAL A 70 0.19 17.11 -20.34
CA VAL A 70 0.58 15.70 -20.09
C VAL A 70 1.82 15.39 -20.92
N VAL A 71 2.91 14.97 -20.24
CA VAL A 71 4.21 14.70 -20.87
C VAL A 71 4.51 13.19 -21.00
N ARG A 72 3.87 12.35 -20.18
CA ARG A 72 4.22 10.92 -20.03
C ARG A 72 3.72 10.01 -21.15
N GLN A 73 2.75 10.44 -21.95
CA GLN A 73 2.10 9.59 -22.95
C GLN A 73 2.03 10.30 -24.30
N SER A 74 2.08 9.52 -25.38
CA SER A 74 1.94 10.05 -26.74
C SER A 74 0.54 10.58 -27.00
N GLU A 75 0.39 11.53 -27.91
CA GLU A 75 -0.90 12.08 -28.31
C GLU A 75 -1.86 11.03 -28.88
N ASN A 76 -1.34 9.92 -29.41
CA ASN A 76 -2.11 8.81 -29.97
C ASN A 76 -2.47 7.72 -28.93
N SER A 77 -2.20 7.93 -27.65
CA SER A 77 -2.49 6.96 -26.57
C SER A 77 -3.98 6.87 -26.28
N GLY A 78 -4.54 5.67 -26.31
CA GLY A 78 -5.90 5.37 -25.89
C GLY A 78 -6.10 5.57 -24.39
N ILE A 79 -5.06 5.34 -23.59
CA ILE A 79 -5.05 5.60 -22.16
C ILE A 79 -5.21 7.09 -21.92
N LEU A 80 -4.37 7.92 -22.53
CA LEU A 80 -4.43 9.38 -22.40
C LEU A 80 -5.78 9.93 -22.88
N PHE A 81 -6.25 9.49 -24.04
CA PHE A 81 -7.54 9.92 -24.59
C PHE A 81 -8.69 9.66 -23.61
N ASN A 82 -8.79 8.45 -23.07
CA ASN A 82 -9.87 8.09 -22.13
C ASN A 82 -9.71 8.79 -20.77
N ALA A 83 -8.49 8.93 -20.27
CA ALA A 83 -8.21 9.64 -19.02
C ALA A 83 -8.59 11.12 -19.13
N THR A 84 -8.21 11.79 -20.21
CA THR A 84 -8.57 13.20 -20.46
C THR A 84 -10.08 13.38 -20.57
N ARG A 85 -10.75 12.51 -21.33
CA ARG A 85 -12.21 12.55 -21.47
C ARG A 85 -12.94 12.37 -20.12
N LEU A 86 -12.46 11.46 -19.26
CA LEU A 86 -13.02 11.27 -17.90
C LEU A 86 -12.77 12.50 -17.03
N ARG A 87 -11.57 13.08 -17.09
CA ARG A 87 -11.22 14.31 -16.36
C ARG A 87 -12.08 15.50 -16.77
N ASP A 88 -12.30 15.67 -18.06
CA ASP A 88 -13.16 16.74 -18.59
C ASP A 88 -14.62 16.54 -18.16
N ALA A 89 -15.11 15.30 -18.16
CA ALA A 89 -16.45 14.99 -17.69
C ALA A 89 -16.61 15.28 -16.18
N LEU A 90 -15.61 14.98 -15.36
CA LEU A 90 -15.58 15.32 -13.95
C LEU A 90 -15.60 16.84 -13.74
N ARG A 91 -14.75 17.58 -14.47
CA ARG A 91 -14.68 19.05 -14.38
C ARG A 91 -15.98 19.74 -14.78
N ASN A 92 -16.68 19.20 -15.78
CA ASN A 92 -17.92 19.75 -16.31
C ASN A 92 -19.18 19.18 -15.64
N GLU A 93 -19.03 18.35 -14.60
CA GLU A 93 -20.13 17.69 -13.90
C GLU A 93 -21.05 16.86 -14.82
N THR A 94 -20.48 16.32 -15.91
CA THR A 94 -21.21 15.56 -16.93
C THR A 94 -20.91 14.05 -16.86
N VAL A 95 -20.50 13.56 -15.69
CA VAL A 95 -20.12 12.15 -15.51
C VAL A 95 -21.34 11.25 -15.61
N GLU A 96 -21.33 10.34 -16.58
CA GLU A 96 -22.28 9.23 -16.62
C GLU A 96 -21.96 8.22 -15.49
N ILE A 97 -23.01 7.57 -14.93
CA ILE A 97 -22.85 6.54 -13.87
C ILE A 97 -21.89 5.42 -14.33
N PHE A 98 -21.93 5.08 -15.62
CA PHE A 98 -21.03 4.13 -16.27
C PHE A 98 -20.37 4.77 -17.49
N PRO A 99 -19.20 5.43 -17.32
CA PRO A 99 -18.53 6.07 -18.44
C PRO A 99 -18.11 5.06 -19.50
N LYS A 100 -18.40 5.36 -20.76
CA LYS A 100 -18.02 4.51 -21.89
C LYS A 100 -16.61 4.83 -22.34
N LEU A 101 -15.71 3.84 -22.29
CA LEU A 101 -14.35 3.98 -22.79
C LEU A 101 -14.30 3.74 -24.31
N LYS A 102 -13.53 4.55 -25.03
CA LYS A 102 -13.26 4.36 -26.47
C LYS A 102 -12.08 3.41 -26.62
N LEU A 103 -12.32 2.23 -27.21
CA LEU A 103 -11.32 1.18 -27.41
C LEU A 103 -10.77 1.18 -28.84
N LYS A 104 -11.63 1.45 -29.84
CA LYS A 104 -11.26 1.38 -31.26
C LYS A 104 -10.30 2.51 -31.67
N GLY A 105 -9.28 2.16 -32.43
CA GLY A 105 -8.30 3.09 -32.97
C GLY A 105 -7.06 3.29 -32.13
N PHE A 106 -6.90 2.52 -31.05
CA PHE A 106 -5.73 2.55 -30.18
C PHE A 106 -5.07 1.18 -30.12
N THR A 107 -3.76 1.14 -30.06
CA THR A 107 -2.94 -0.09 -29.93
C THR A 107 -2.56 -0.39 -28.48
N ASP A 108 -2.55 0.64 -27.64
CA ASP A 108 -2.17 0.62 -26.23
C ASP A 108 -3.34 0.33 -25.27
N PHE A 109 -4.57 0.22 -25.80
CA PHE A 109 -5.78 0.10 -25.00
C PHE A 109 -6.79 -0.85 -25.63
N ARG A 110 -7.02 -2.03 -25.01
CA ARG A 110 -7.91 -3.06 -25.54
C ARG A 110 -8.78 -3.69 -24.44
N LYS A 111 -9.86 -4.33 -24.85
CA LYS A 111 -10.68 -5.16 -23.98
C LYS A 111 -10.21 -6.61 -24.05
N VAL A 112 -10.15 -7.26 -22.90
CA VAL A 112 -9.93 -8.71 -22.75
C VAL A 112 -11.19 -9.33 -22.18
N ASN A 113 -11.61 -10.49 -22.71
CA ASN A 113 -12.74 -11.24 -22.17
C ASN A 113 -12.28 -12.05 -20.95
N GLY A 114 -13.24 -12.42 -20.08
CA GLY A 114 -12.90 -13.09 -18.82
C GLY A 114 -12.31 -14.50 -19.01
N ASP A 115 -12.67 -15.18 -20.07
CA ASP A 115 -12.14 -16.50 -20.47
C ASP A 115 -10.69 -16.43 -20.98
N GLU A 116 -10.29 -15.32 -21.59
CA GLU A 116 -8.94 -15.07 -22.11
C GLU A 116 -8.00 -14.48 -21.06
N LEU A 117 -8.53 -14.05 -19.91
CA LEU A 117 -7.78 -13.23 -18.94
C LEU A 117 -6.51 -13.90 -18.40
N ILE A 118 -6.57 -15.19 -18.07
CA ILE A 118 -5.41 -15.92 -17.53
C ILE A 118 -4.29 -16.02 -18.57
N GLU A 119 -4.66 -16.30 -19.82
CA GLU A 119 -3.73 -16.41 -20.94
C GLU A 119 -3.08 -15.06 -21.24
N GLU A 120 -3.85 -13.99 -21.19
CA GLU A 120 -3.36 -12.63 -21.39
C GLU A 120 -2.40 -12.18 -20.28
N ILE A 121 -2.69 -12.48 -19.01
CA ILE A 121 -1.78 -12.21 -17.91
C ILE A 121 -0.48 -13.01 -18.07
N SER A 122 -0.59 -14.30 -18.38
CA SER A 122 0.58 -15.16 -18.63
C SER A 122 1.44 -14.64 -19.78
N SER A 123 0.79 -14.19 -20.86
CA SER A 123 1.47 -13.59 -22.01
C SER A 123 2.16 -12.27 -21.67
N ALA A 124 1.51 -11.42 -20.88
CA ALA A 124 2.11 -10.17 -20.40
C ALA A 124 3.34 -10.43 -19.51
N TYR A 125 3.24 -11.37 -18.59
CA TYR A 125 4.38 -11.77 -17.74
C TYR A 125 5.56 -12.35 -18.54
N SER A 126 5.25 -13.08 -19.61
CA SER A 126 6.28 -13.66 -20.50
C SER A 126 6.94 -12.60 -21.39
N ARG A 127 6.19 -11.59 -21.83
CA ARG A 127 6.66 -10.55 -22.74
C ARG A 127 7.35 -9.41 -22.01
N ASP A 128 6.73 -8.90 -20.95
CA ASP A 128 7.10 -7.66 -20.30
C ASP A 128 7.77 -7.92 -18.94
N GLY A 129 7.52 -9.08 -18.34
CA GLY A 129 7.95 -9.42 -16.99
C GLY A 129 6.87 -9.16 -15.94
N ILE A 130 6.99 -9.89 -14.83
CA ILE A 130 6.07 -9.79 -13.70
C ILE A 130 6.19 -8.43 -12.98
N GLU A 131 7.36 -7.82 -13.05
CA GLU A 131 7.69 -6.54 -12.41
C GLU A 131 7.11 -5.36 -13.17
N GLU A 132 6.98 -5.49 -14.49
CA GLU A 132 6.44 -4.47 -15.38
C GLU A 132 4.93 -4.64 -15.63
N THR A 133 4.30 -5.64 -15.03
CA THR A 133 2.89 -5.94 -15.21
C THR A 133 2.12 -5.77 -13.90
N MET A 134 1.04 -4.98 -13.93
CA MET A 134 0.23 -4.72 -12.74
C MET A 134 -1.26 -4.98 -13.01
N ILE A 135 -1.94 -5.64 -12.07
CA ILE A 135 -3.39 -5.83 -12.10
C ILE A 135 -4.04 -4.90 -11.09
N ILE A 136 -4.82 -3.96 -11.59
CA ILE A 136 -5.56 -3.00 -10.76
C ILE A 136 -6.96 -3.56 -10.51
N SER A 137 -7.34 -3.68 -9.23
CA SER A 137 -8.65 -4.16 -8.81
C SER A 137 -9.34 -3.19 -7.86
N ARG A 138 -10.67 -3.30 -7.76
CA ARG A 138 -11.48 -2.38 -6.95
C ARG A 138 -11.38 -2.64 -5.43
N SER A 139 -11.04 -3.86 -5.02
CA SER A 139 -11.09 -4.25 -3.60
C SER A 139 -10.00 -5.24 -3.25
N ASN A 140 -9.58 -5.25 -1.97
CA ASN A 140 -8.63 -6.22 -1.43
C ASN A 140 -9.08 -7.67 -1.66
N LYS A 141 -10.37 -7.97 -1.50
CA LYS A 141 -10.93 -9.29 -1.79
C LYS A 141 -10.67 -9.73 -3.24
N ARG A 142 -10.86 -8.82 -4.22
CA ARG A 142 -10.54 -9.13 -5.62
C ARG A 142 -9.04 -9.25 -5.86
N ALA A 143 -8.24 -8.39 -5.25
CA ALA A 143 -6.78 -8.49 -5.34
C ALA A 143 -6.29 -9.84 -4.81
N THR A 144 -6.78 -10.29 -3.65
CA THR A 144 -6.47 -11.62 -3.09
C THR A 144 -6.88 -12.74 -4.06
N LEU A 145 -8.06 -12.64 -4.67
CA LEU A 145 -8.52 -13.63 -5.65
C LEU A 145 -7.61 -13.70 -6.88
N TYR A 146 -7.21 -12.55 -7.45
CA TYR A 146 -6.28 -12.51 -8.58
C TYR A 146 -4.90 -13.03 -8.21
N ASN A 147 -4.34 -12.59 -7.08
CA ASN A 147 -3.04 -13.03 -6.61
C ASN A 147 -2.99 -14.56 -6.42
N ASN A 148 -4.01 -15.14 -5.81
CA ASN A 148 -4.12 -16.59 -5.65
C ASN A 148 -4.28 -17.30 -7.01
N GLY A 149 -5.09 -16.74 -7.92
CA GLY A 149 -5.27 -17.27 -9.27
C GLY A 149 -3.97 -17.27 -10.07
N ILE A 150 -3.22 -16.18 -10.04
CA ILE A 150 -1.92 -16.05 -10.70
C ILE A 150 -0.93 -17.03 -10.10
N ARG A 151 -0.82 -17.04 -8.77
CA ARG A 151 0.10 -17.91 -8.06
C ARG A 151 -0.12 -19.38 -8.38
N ASN A 152 -1.36 -19.82 -8.37
CA ASN A 152 -1.70 -21.23 -8.59
C ASN A 152 -1.70 -21.63 -10.08
N ARG A 153 -2.27 -20.79 -10.97
CA ARG A 153 -2.54 -21.18 -12.37
C ARG A 153 -1.46 -20.72 -13.35
N ILE A 154 -0.71 -19.66 -13.04
CA ILE A 154 0.33 -19.11 -13.93
C ILE A 154 1.70 -19.48 -13.40
N LEU A 155 1.92 -19.34 -12.08
CA LEU A 155 3.22 -19.58 -11.46
C LEU A 155 3.36 -21.00 -10.86
N TYR A 156 2.28 -21.78 -10.84
CA TYR A 156 2.24 -23.18 -10.35
C TYR A 156 2.81 -23.36 -8.95
N ARG A 157 2.49 -22.41 -8.05
CA ARG A 157 2.93 -22.44 -6.66
C ARG A 157 1.78 -22.91 -5.76
N GLU A 158 1.94 -24.07 -5.15
CA GLU A 158 0.92 -24.72 -4.32
C GLU A 158 1.14 -24.49 -2.82
N GLU A 159 2.39 -24.27 -2.40
CA GLU A 159 2.72 -24.04 -0.99
C GLU A 159 2.16 -22.70 -0.50
N GLU A 160 1.95 -22.58 0.83
CA GLU A 160 1.44 -21.34 1.43
C GLU A 160 2.34 -20.13 1.15
N LEU A 161 3.67 -20.35 1.15
CA LEU A 161 4.69 -19.37 0.81
C LEU A 161 5.85 -20.08 0.13
N SER A 162 6.29 -19.55 -1.01
CA SER A 162 7.37 -20.13 -1.82
C SER A 162 8.48 -19.12 -2.10
N SER A 163 9.69 -19.62 -2.33
CA SER A 163 10.76 -18.80 -2.92
C SER A 163 10.30 -18.18 -4.24
N GLY A 164 10.65 -16.93 -4.46
CA GLY A 164 10.21 -16.14 -5.61
C GLY A 164 8.83 -15.48 -5.43
N ASP A 165 8.09 -15.75 -4.35
CA ASP A 165 6.84 -15.03 -4.08
C ASP A 165 7.10 -13.53 -3.93
N ARG A 166 6.21 -12.73 -4.51
CA ARG A 166 6.20 -11.27 -4.36
C ARG A 166 5.17 -10.89 -3.33
N LEU A 167 5.59 -10.09 -2.38
CA LEU A 167 4.77 -9.66 -1.27
C LEU A 167 4.80 -8.14 -1.16
N MET A 168 3.65 -7.54 -0.88
CA MET A 168 3.52 -6.14 -0.52
C MET A 168 3.45 -6.02 1.00
N ILE A 169 4.19 -5.11 1.56
CA ILE A 169 4.13 -4.73 2.97
C ILE A 169 2.78 -4.06 3.25
N ALA A 170 2.05 -4.55 4.24
CA ALA A 170 0.72 -4.06 4.58
C ALA A 170 0.71 -3.04 5.74
N LYS A 171 1.85 -2.85 6.41
CA LYS A 171 1.99 -1.94 7.55
C LYS A 171 3.44 -1.50 7.71
N ASN A 172 3.67 -0.21 7.99
CA ASN A 172 5.01 0.31 8.28
C ASN A 172 5.69 -0.49 9.40
N ASN A 173 6.98 -0.75 9.24
CA ASN A 173 7.80 -1.42 10.23
C ASN A 173 9.14 -0.71 10.41
N TYR A 174 9.49 -0.41 11.65
CA TYR A 174 10.70 0.32 12.02
C TYR A 174 11.73 -0.57 12.74
N PHE A 175 11.38 -1.81 13.02
CA PHE A 175 12.18 -2.72 13.82
C PHE A 175 13.32 -3.36 13.01
N TRP A 176 12.99 -3.88 11.83
CA TRP A 176 13.94 -4.64 11.02
C TRP A 176 15.04 -3.78 10.39
N THR A 177 14.82 -2.47 10.33
CA THR A 177 15.77 -1.49 9.77
C THR A 177 16.53 -0.68 10.81
N ALA A 178 16.38 -0.97 12.12
CA ALA A 178 16.94 -0.17 13.20
C ALA A 178 18.46 0.04 13.11
N ASP A 179 19.18 -0.93 12.54
CA ASP A 179 20.64 -0.87 12.36
C ASP A 179 21.05 -0.65 10.88
N ASN A 180 20.07 -0.41 9.99
CA ASN A 180 20.32 -0.23 8.56
C ASN A 180 20.54 1.25 8.23
N LYS A 181 21.54 1.56 7.40
CA LYS A 181 21.88 2.93 6.98
C LYS A 181 21.23 3.34 5.66
N GLU A 182 20.73 2.38 4.90
CA GLU A 182 20.15 2.59 3.56
C GLU A 182 18.64 2.74 3.60
N MET A 183 18.00 2.26 4.68
CA MET A 183 16.55 2.26 4.84
C MET A 183 16.18 2.62 6.29
N ASP A 184 15.49 3.75 6.50
CA ASP A 184 15.05 4.19 7.82
C ASP A 184 13.92 3.33 8.39
N PHE A 185 13.00 2.88 7.53
CA PHE A 185 11.89 2.00 7.88
C PHE A 185 11.34 1.28 6.65
N ILE A 186 10.68 0.16 6.84
CA ILE A 186 9.97 -0.56 5.79
C ILE A 186 8.58 0.06 5.65
N ALA A 187 8.29 0.64 4.48
CA ALA A 187 7.03 1.35 4.25
C ALA A 187 5.87 0.40 3.87
N ASN A 188 4.66 0.78 4.25
CA ASN A 188 3.45 0.18 3.69
C ASN A 188 3.41 0.44 2.16
N GLY A 189 3.17 -0.61 1.39
CA GLY A 189 3.20 -0.58 -0.08
C GLY A 189 4.51 -1.00 -0.72
N GLU A 190 5.60 -1.12 0.03
CA GLU A 190 6.87 -1.68 -0.44
C GLU A 190 6.69 -3.10 -0.97
N ILE A 191 7.35 -3.42 -2.07
CA ILE A 191 7.35 -4.75 -2.67
C ILE A 191 8.64 -5.47 -2.31
N ILE A 192 8.49 -6.67 -1.77
CA ILE A 192 9.59 -7.57 -1.44
C ILE A 192 9.44 -8.89 -2.20
N GLN A 193 10.55 -9.51 -2.53
CA GLN A 193 10.61 -10.85 -3.08
C GLN A 193 11.16 -11.83 -2.04
N VAL A 194 10.47 -12.93 -1.84
CA VAL A 194 10.95 -14.03 -0.98
C VAL A 194 12.10 -14.75 -1.70
N LEU A 195 13.29 -14.66 -1.18
CA LEU A 195 14.46 -15.39 -1.69
C LEU A 195 14.46 -16.81 -1.15
N ARG A 196 14.20 -16.96 0.16
CA ARG A 196 14.22 -18.26 0.82
C ARG A 196 13.24 -18.28 1.98
N VAL A 197 12.46 -19.35 2.09
CA VAL A 197 11.69 -19.70 3.29
C VAL A 197 12.57 -20.64 4.13
N ARG A 198 12.95 -20.21 5.32
CA ARG A 198 13.82 -21.00 6.24
C ARG A 198 13.00 -21.98 7.05
N ARG A 199 11.91 -21.52 7.63
CA ARG A 199 10.95 -22.34 8.36
C ARG A 199 9.61 -21.64 8.47
N THR A 200 8.56 -22.42 8.62
CA THR A 200 7.22 -21.99 9.00
C THR A 200 6.86 -22.66 10.33
N TYR A 201 6.14 -21.98 11.19
CA TYR A 201 5.74 -22.51 12.49
C TYR A 201 4.52 -21.77 13.04
N GLU A 202 3.86 -22.38 13.99
CA GLU A 202 2.74 -21.79 14.72
C GLU A 202 3.20 -21.40 16.13
N LEU A 203 2.84 -20.18 16.56
CA LEU A 203 3.10 -19.66 17.89
C LEU A 203 2.02 -18.64 18.23
N TYR A 204 1.60 -18.56 19.49
CA TYR A 204 0.53 -17.63 19.95
C TYR A 204 -0.82 -17.79 19.23
N GLY A 205 -1.05 -18.93 18.58
CA GLY A 205 -2.21 -19.18 17.74
C GLY A 205 -2.18 -18.41 16.42
N PHE A 206 -0.99 -18.04 15.94
CA PHE A 206 -0.70 -17.43 14.62
C PHE A 206 0.42 -18.19 13.92
N ARG A 207 0.45 -18.06 12.59
CA ARG A 207 1.44 -18.73 11.75
C ARG A 207 2.50 -17.75 11.28
N PHE A 208 3.73 -18.10 11.48
CA PHE A 208 4.91 -17.29 11.15
C PHE A 208 5.80 -17.99 10.13
N ALA A 209 6.53 -17.20 9.36
CA ALA A 209 7.65 -17.69 8.58
C ALA A 209 8.90 -16.83 8.82
N ASP A 210 10.05 -17.49 8.99
CA ASP A 210 11.36 -16.85 8.95
C ASP A 210 11.85 -16.95 7.51
N VAL A 211 12.10 -15.79 6.89
CA VAL A 211 12.40 -15.68 5.47
C VAL A 211 13.58 -14.75 5.21
N SER A 212 14.30 -15.02 4.13
CA SER A 212 15.20 -14.03 3.51
C SER A 212 14.44 -13.37 2.35
N VAL A 213 14.40 -12.06 2.33
CA VAL A 213 13.70 -11.26 1.32
C VAL A 213 14.64 -10.27 0.66
N ARG A 214 14.30 -9.86 -0.57
CA ARG A 214 14.94 -8.75 -1.29
C ARG A 214 13.92 -7.64 -1.49
N PHE A 215 14.32 -6.41 -1.17
CA PHE A 215 13.59 -5.19 -1.48
C PHE A 215 13.93 -4.76 -2.91
N GLN A 216 12.91 -4.60 -3.76
CA GLN A 216 13.13 -4.33 -5.18
C GLN A 216 13.79 -2.97 -5.44
N ASP A 217 13.34 -1.94 -4.74
CA ASP A 217 13.77 -0.56 -4.98
C ASP A 217 15.15 -0.23 -4.37
N TYR A 218 15.66 -1.08 -3.47
CA TYR A 218 16.88 -0.80 -2.70
C TYR A 218 18.03 -1.79 -2.97
N ASP A 219 17.80 -2.83 -3.77
CA ASP A 219 18.72 -3.99 -3.93
C ASP A 219 19.25 -4.54 -2.58
N LEU A 220 18.41 -4.45 -1.56
CA LEU A 220 18.71 -4.81 -0.17
C LEU A 220 18.12 -6.17 0.16
N GLU A 221 18.94 -7.06 0.70
CA GLU A 221 18.50 -8.35 1.23
C GLU A 221 18.43 -8.32 2.76
N MET A 222 17.39 -8.90 3.32
CA MET A 222 17.17 -8.91 4.77
C MET A 222 16.52 -10.22 5.23
N ASP A 223 16.93 -10.69 6.40
CA ASP A 223 16.25 -11.77 7.10
C ASP A 223 15.17 -11.17 8.00
N VAL A 224 13.93 -11.57 7.77
CA VAL A 224 12.77 -11.02 8.47
C VAL A 224 11.81 -12.13 8.90
N LYS A 225 10.89 -11.79 9.78
CA LYS A 225 9.78 -12.63 10.16
C LYS A 225 8.49 -12.07 9.56
N ILE A 226 7.69 -12.91 8.93
CA ILE A 226 6.40 -12.54 8.35
C ILE A 226 5.25 -13.30 9.00
N LEU A 227 4.08 -12.66 9.02
CA LEU A 227 2.83 -13.21 9.53
C LEU A 227 2.03 -13.80 8.37
N LEU A 228 1.94 -15.13 8.30
CA LEU A 228 1.28 -15.84 7.22
C LEU A 228 -0.25 -15.61 7.21
N ASP A 229 -0.83 -15.39 8.39
CA ASP A 229 -2.27 -15.14 8.52
C ASP A 229 -2.75 -13.92 7.74
N THR A 230 -1.86 -12.97 7.46
CA THR A 230 -2.21 -11.78 6.67
C THR A 230 -2.28 -12.02 5.16
N LEU A 231 -1.64 -13.09 4.64
CA LEU A 231 -1.62 -13.38 3.20
C LEU A 231 -3.00 -13.63 2.60
N GLN A 232 -3.88 -14.30 3.35
CA GLN A 232 -5.19 -14.76 2.87
C GLN A 232 -6.37 -13.90 3.36
N THR A 233 -6.15 -12.95 4.26
CA THR A 233 -7.24 -12.09 4.76
C THR A 233 -7.69 -11.08 3.71
N ASP A 234 -9.00 -10.82 3.64
CA ASP A 234 -9.57 -9.75 2.80
C ASP A 234 -9.33 -8.34 3.38
N ALA A 235 -8.94 -8.25 4.66
CA ALA A 235 -8.60 -6.99 5.31
C ALA A 235 -7.26 -6.46 4.81
N PRO A 236 -7.01 -5.13 4.82
CA PRO A 236 -5.72 -4.54 4.41
C PRO A 236 -4.53 -5.09 5.20
N ALA A 237 -4.71 -5.31 6.50
CA ALA A 237 -3.73 -5.84 7.43
C ALA A 237 -4.43 -6.74 8.45
N LEU A 238 -3.72 -7.21 9.48
CA LEU A 238 -4.32 -7.98 10.56
C LEU A 238 -5.43 -7.16 11.26
N PRO A 239 -6.67 -7.69 11.39
CA PRO A 239 -7.74 -7.00 12.10
C PRO A 239 -7.35 -6.63 13.53
N LYS A 240 -7.93 -5.52 14.04
CA LYS A 240 -7.60 -4.98 15.36
C LYS A 240 -7.69 -6.04 16.48
N GLU A 241 -8.78 -6.79 16.53
CA GLU A 241 -8.99 -7.84 17.53
C GLU A 241 -7.86 -8.89 17.54
N LEU A 242 -7.39 -9.29 16.36
CA LEU A 242 -6.29 -10.23 16.22
C LEU A 242 -4.92 -9.58 16.55
N ASN A 243 -4.74 -8.31 16.20
CA ASN A 243 -3.56 -7.54 16.62
C ASN A 243 -3.49 -7.42 18.14
N ASP A 244 -4.63 -7.12 18.79
CA ASP A 244 -4.73 -7.01 20.24
C ASP A 244 -4.46 -8.37 20.90
N LYS A 245 -5.03 -9.46 20.35
CA LYS A 245 -4.74 -10.82 20.81
C LYS A 245 -3.25 -11.12 20.73
N LEU A 246 -2.61 -10.89 19.59
CA LEU A 246 -1.18 -11.11 19.42
C LEU A 246 -0.37 -10.28 20.43
N PHE A 247 -0.71 -9.01 20.60
CA PHE A 247 -0.08 -8.11 21.55
C PHE A 247 -0.15 -8.63 22.98
N TYR A 248 -1.33 -9.00 23.48
CA TYR A 248 -1.50 -9.45 24.85
C TYR A 248 -0.85 -10.81 25.08
N THR A 249 -0.91 -11.73 24.12
CA THR A 249 -0.27 -13.04 24.26
C THR A 249 1.26 -12.94 24.29
N ILE A 250 1.87 -12.08 23.48
CA ILE A 250 3.32 -11.82 23.56
C ILE A 250 3.67 -11.10 24.88
N LEU A 251 2.79 -10.22 25.37
CA LEU A 251 3.04 -9.51 26.63
C LEU A 251 3.10 -10.45 27.85
N GLU A 252 2.35 -11.57 27.83
CA GLU A 252 2.36 -12.59 28.85
C GLU A 252 3.74 -13.26 28.99
N ASP A 253 4.50 -13.41 27.93
CA ASP A 253 5.87 -13.96 27.95
C ASP A 253 6.86 -13.12 28.80
N TYR A 254 6.48 -11.87 29.08
CA TYR A 254 7.28 -10.93 29.88
C TYR A 254 6.72 -10.67 31.29
N ASP A 255 5.88 -11.58 31.80
CA ASP A 255 5.27 -11.41 33.14
C ASP A 255 6.28 -11.45 34.29
N ASP A 256 7.45 -12.03 34.04
CA ASP A 256 8.59 -12.02 34.97
C ASP A 256 9.25 -10.64 35.13
N VAL A 257 8.97 -9.69 34.24
CA VAL A 257 9.57 -8.34 34.25
C VAL A 257 8.86 -7.45 35.27
N PRO A 258 9.57 -6.94 36.32
CA PRO A 258 8.92 -6.28 37.45
C PRO A 258 8.19 -4.98 37.15
N THR A 259 8.56 -4.28 36.05
CA THR A 259 8.02 -2.97 35.76
C THR A 259 7.26 -2.96 34.45
N LYS A 260 6.14 -2.24 34.38
CA LYS A 260 5.36 -2.06 33.17
C LYS A 260 6.19 -1.46 32.01
N ALA A 261 7.06 -0.49 32.34
CA ALA A 261 7.95 0.11 31.35
C ALA A 261 8.98 -0.91 30.79
N GLY A 262 9.51 -1.78 31.66
CA GLY A 262 10.41 -2.85 31.27
C GLY A 262 9.74 -3.89 30.37
N LYS A 263 8.51 -4.33 30.71
CA LYS A 263 7.71 -5.22 29.87
C LYS A 263 7.51 -4.62 28.47
N MET A 264 7.06 -3.38 28.38
CA MET A 264 6.85 -2.69 27.12
C MET A 264 8.13 -2.53 26.30
N LYS A 265 9.27 -2.28 26.96
CA LYS A 265 10.56 -2.19 26.27
C LYS A 265 10.97 -3.54 25.65
N LYS A 266 10.84 -4.64 26.41
CA LYS A 266 11.16 -5.99 25.89
C LYS A 266 10.23 -6.38 24.75
N MET A 267 8.92 -6.17 24.92
CA MET A 267 7.92 -6.48 23.90
C MET A 267 8.18 -5.69 22.59
N LYS A 268 8.50 -4.39 22.68
CA LYS A 268 8.85 -3.58 21.48
C LYS A 268 10.11 -4.06 20.78
N ALA A 269 10.97 -4.81 21.47
CA ALA A 269 12.17 -5.43 20.89
C ALA A 269 11.92 -6.90 20.45
N ASP A 270 10.71 -7.41 20.62
CA ASP A 270 10.37 -8.78 20.24
C ASP A 270 10.11 -8.90 18.72
N PRO A 271 10.78 -9.84 18.01
CA PRO A 271 10.59 -10.04 16.58
C PRO A 271 9.18 -10.50 16.18
N HIS A 272 8.43 -11.20 17.07
CA HIS A 272 7.06 -11.62 16.77
C HIS A 272 6.06 -10.46 16.91
N TYR A 273 6.32 -9.54 17.85
CA TYR A 273 5.56 -8.29 17.92
C TYR A 273 5.80 -7.41 16.68
N ASN A 274 7.03 -7.39 16.20
CA ASN A 274 7.46 -6.62 15.06
C ASN A 274 7.41 -7.39 13.73
N VAL A 275 6.62 -8.46 13.66
CA VAL A 275 6.44 -9.27 12.47
C VAL A 275 5.92 -8.42 11.30
N LEU A 276 6.44 -8.66 10.09
CA LEU A 276 5.93 -8.01 8.90
C LEU A 276 4.56 -8.58 8.53
N GLN A 277 3.60 -7.69 8.36
CA GLN A 277 2.29 -8.00 7.80
C GLN A 277 2.36 -7.80 6.29
N VAL A 278 1.99 -8.81 5.53
CA VAL A 278 2.23 -8.84 4.08
C VAL A 278 1.03 -9.38 3.31
N LYS A 279 0.95 -9.04 2.03
CA LYS A 279 0.01 -9.54 1.04
C LYS A 279 0.75 -10.03 -0.19
N PHE A 280 0.19 -11.01 -0.90
CA PHE A 280 0.70 -11.32 -2.24
C PHE A 280 0.53 -10.11 -3.17
N ALA A 281 1.49 -9.89 -4.07
CA ALA A 281 1.56 -8.75 -4.98
C ALA A 281 2.02 -9.16 -6.38
N TYR A 282 1.09 -9.73 -7.14
CA TYR A 282 1.31 -10.16 -8.52
C TYR A 282 0.57 -9.28 -9.52
#